data_29fca623e9165ecdbdb5b43c4253406a
#
_entry.id   29fca623e9165ecdbdb5b43c4253406a
#
_cell.length_a   1.000
_cell.length_b   1.000
_cell.length_c   1.000
_cell.angle_alpha   90.00
_cell.angle_beta   90.00
_cell.angle_gamma   90.00
#
_symmetry.space_group_name_H-M   'P 1'
#
loop_
_entity.id
_entity.type
_entity.pdbx_description
1 polymer ?
#
loop_
_entity_poly.entity_id
_entity_poly.type
_entity_poly.pdbx_seq_one_letter_code
_entity_poly.pdbx_strand_id
1 'polypeptide(L)'
;MPTRRPNPEQRGLDQRHKNQVKHLKASHVDGTPCWWCGKPMYLDRTRNWDYNPTSTDRASGSLAGDHSHARANGGTHADRLLHGTCNKQRGDGRRDHQRPALTQTQPTHLAIGCWP
;
A
#
# COMPACT_ATOMS: atom_id res chain seq x y z
N MET A 1 -15.00 21.80 -19.13
CA MET A 1 -15.71 20.54 -18.99
C MET A 1 -16.25 20.41 -17.58
N PRO A 2 -17.51 20.15 -17.43
CA PRO A 2 -18.00 19.92 -16.08
C PRO A 2 -17.42 18.65 -15.51
N THR A 3 -17.10 18.69 -14.25
CA THR A 3 -16.60 17.51 -13.55
C THR A 3 -17.74 16.51 -13.42
N ARG A 4 -17.48 15.29 -13.82
CA ARG A 4 -18.49 14.24 -13.74
C ARG A 4 -18.71 13.86 -12.27
N ARG A 5 -19.94 13.97 -11.82
CA ARG A 5 -20.28 13.54 -10.47
C ARG A 5 -20.31 12.01 -10.43
N PRO A 6 -19.72 11.39 -9.39
CA PRO A 6 -19.88 9.95 -9.22
C PRO A 6 -21.36 9.62 -8.96
N ASN A 7 -21.81 8.49 -9.47
CA ASN A 7 -23.16 8.02 -9.20
C ASN A 7 -23.25 7.52 -7.74
N PRO A 8 -24.49 7.30 -7.23
CA PRO A 8 -24.66 6.87 -5.84
C PRO A 8 -23.91 5.57 -5.49
N GLU A 9 -23.81 4.65 -6.43
CA GLU A 9 -23.09 3.39 -6.22
C GLU A 9 -21.59 3.65 -6.05
N GLN A 10 -21.01 4.49 -6.90
CA GLN A 10 -19.60 4.84 -6.80
C GLN A 10 -19.31 5.55 -5.49
N ARG A 11 -20.19 6.45 -5.06
CA ARG A 11 -20.02 7.13 -3.78
C ARG A 11 -20.05 6.16 -2.61
N GLY A 12 -20.94 5.18 -2.65
CA GLY A 12 -21.01 4.14 -1.64
C GLY A 12 -19.76 3.29 -1.57
N LEU A 13 -19.22 2.91 -2.74
CA LEU A 13 -17.97 2.14 -2.82
C LEU A 13 -16.79 2.97 -2.33
N ASP A 14 -16.71 4.24 -2.71
CA ASP A 14 -15.65 5.14 -2.27
C ASP A 14 -15.66 5.32 -0.75
N GLN A 15 -16.85 5.52 -0.16
CA GLN A 15 -16.98 5.68 1.27
C GLN A 15 -16.61 4.39 2.02
N ARG A 16 -17.02 3.26 1.49
CA ARG A 16 -16.69 1.96 2.07
C ARG A 16 -15.18 1.73 2.04
N HIS A 17 -14.54 2.05 0.92
CA HIS A 17 -13.09 1.94 0.79
C HIS A 17 -12.38 2.85 1.81
N LYS A 18 -12.81 4.11 1.92
CA LYS A 18 -12.22 5.04 2.89
C LYS A 18 -12.35 4.54 4.31
N ASN A 19 -13.51 3.96 4.65
CA ASN A 19 -13.73 3.41 5.98
C ASN A 19 -12.82 2.21 6.25
N GLN A 20 -12.62 1.35 5.26
CA GLN A 20 -11.72 0.21 5.37
C GLN A 20 -10.29 0.67 5.60
N VAL A 21 -9.81 1.65 4.82
CA VAL A 21 -8.47 2.22 4.97
C VAL A 21 -8.29 2.86 6.35
N LYS A 22 -9.28 3.61 6.80
CA LYS A 22 -9.26 4.25 8.12
C LYS A 22 -9.12 3.18 9.22
N HIS A 23 -9.86 2.09 9.09
CA HIS A 23 -9.82 0.99 10.05
C HIS A 23 -8.46 0.29 10.04
N LEU A 24 -7.90 0.05 8.85
CA LEU A 24 -6.58 -0.55 8.71
C LEU A 24 -5.50 0.33 9.33
N LYS A 25 -5.58 1.64 9.13
CA LYS A 25 -4.63 2.59 9.72
C LYS A 25 -4.75 2.63 11.24
N ALA A 26 -5.96 2.52 11.77
CA ALA A 26 -6.18 2.53 13.21
C ALA A 26 -5.55 1.32 13.90
N SER A 27 -5.46 0.19 13.20
CA SER A 27 -4.87 -1.05 13.72
C SER A 27 -3.42 -1.26 13.28
N HIS A 28 -2.86 -0.34 12.50
CA HIS A 28 -1.51 -0.48 11.98
C HIS A 28 -0.46 -0.37 13.09
N VAL A 29 0.56 -1.21 12.99
CA VAL A 29 1.74 -1.13 13.86
C VAL A 29 2.91 -0.61 13.02
N ASP A 30 3.46 0.54 13.42
CA ASP A 30 4.58 1.15 12.70
C ASP A 30 5.77 0.19 12.64
N GLY A 31 6.41 0.14 11.48
CA GLY A 31 7.52 -0.78 11.24
C GLY A 31 7.11 -2.08 10.58
N THR A 32 5.80 -2.33 10.44
CA THR A 32 5.30 -3.52 9.72
C THR A 32 5.82 -3.48 8.27
N PRO A 33 6.41 -4.56 7.75
CA PRO A 33 6.93 -4.56 6.39
C PRO A 33 5.82 -4.44 5.35
N CYS A 34 6.07 -3.65 4.32
CA CYS A 34 5.18 -3.59 3.16
C CYS A 34 5.26 -4.93 2.41
N TRP A 35 4.11 -5.52 2.13
CA TRP A 35 4.06 -6.79 1.43
C TRP A 35 4.73 -6.72 0.05
N TRP A 36 4.65 -5.55 -0.62
CA TRP A 36 5.21 -5.39 -1.96
C TRP A 36 6.73 -5.22 -1.94
N CYS A 37 7.24 -4.28 -1.15
CA CYS A 37 8.68 -3.94 -1.19
C CYS A 37 9.48 -4.43 0.02
N GLY A 38 8.83 -4.84 1.09
CA GLY A 38 9.49 -5.32 2.29
C GLY A 38 10.01 -4.25 3.23
N LYS A 39 9.93 -2.97 2.86
CA LYS A 39 10.38 -1.88 3.71
C LYS A 39 9.34 -1.53 4.76
N PRO A 40 9.77 -1.01 5.92
CA PRO A 40 8.81 -0.71 7.00
C PRO A 40 7.84 0.39 6.60
N MET A 41 6.61 0.27 7.11
CA MET A 41 5.54 1.24 6.89
C MET A 41 5.27 2.01 8.17
N TYR A 42 5.04 3.31 8.03
CA TYR A 42 4.74 4.21 9.15
C TYR A 42 3.50 5.04 8.84
N LEU A 43 2.68 5.31 9.86
CA LEU A 43 1.53 6.21 9.70
C LEU A 43 2.00 7.63 9.37
N ASP A 44 3.10 8.07 9.94
CA ASP A 44 3.74 9.34 9.57
C ASP A 44 4.32 9.18 8.16
N ARG A 45 3.67 9.79 7.18
CA ARG A 45 4.05 9.66 5.78
C ARG A 45 5.48 10.11 5.50
N THR A 46 6.01 11.03 6.30
CA THR A 46 7.37 11.56 6.10
C THR A 46 8.44 10.53 6.43
N ARG A 47 8.10 9.46 7.11
CA ARG A 47 9.02 8.40 7.48
C ARG A 47 9.07 7.27 6.46
N ASN A 48 8.15 7.25 5.50
CA ASN A 48 8.10 6.20 4.49
C ASN A 48 9.11 6.47 3.37
N TRP A 49 9.67 5.41 2.82
CA TRP A 49 10.73 5.52 1.81
C TRP A 49 10.30 6.29 0.56
N ASP A 50 9.00 6.27 0.24
CA ASP A 50 8.47 6.92 -0.95
C ASP A 50 8.01 8.37 -0.72
N TYR A 51 8.27 8.90 0.48
CA TYR A 51 7.99 10.30 0.76
C TYR A 51 8.95 11.20 -0.03
N ASN A 52 8.39 12.19 -0.73
CA ASN A 52 9.16 13.19 -1.46
C ASN A 52 8.84 14.58 -0.90
N PRO A 53 9.76 15.21 -0.16
CA PRO A 53 9.50 16.52 0.45
C PRO A 53 9.33 17.64 -0.57
N THR A 54 9.78 17.45 -1.82
CA THR A 54 9.65 18.47 -2.87
C THR A 54 8.39 18.28 -3.70
N SER A 55 7.64 17.21 -3.46
CA SER A 55 6.40 16.93 -4.19
C SER A 55 5.27 17.85 -3.73
N THR A 56 4.45 18.29 -4.67
CA THR A 56 3.22 19.01 -4.37
C THR A 56 2.07 18.07 -4.02
N ASP A 57 2.28 16.77 -4.17
CA ASP A 57 1.29 15.75 -3.83
C ASP A 57 1.21 15.58 -2.32
N ARG A 58 0.06 15.94 -1.75
CA ARG A 58 -0.18 15.83 -0.31
C ARG A 58 -0.21 14.38 0.17
N ALA A 59 -0.36 13.45 -0.74
CA ALA A 59 -0.36 12.02 -0.42
C ALA A 59 1.02 11.38 -0.53
N SER A 60 2.07 12.17 -0.85
CA SER A 60 3.43 11.65 -0.92
C SER A 60 3.82 10.95 0.39
N GLY A 61 4.26 9.70 0.29
CA GLY A 61 4.64 8.89 1.44
C GLY A 61 3.48 8.26 2.21
N SER A 62 2.24 8.53 1.83
CA SER A 62 1.07 7.95 2.50
C SER A 62 0.92 6.48 2.21
N LEU A 63 0.35 5.74 3.16
CA LEU A 63 -0.04 4.36 2.97
C LEU A 63 -1.37 4.29 2.20
N ALA A 64 -1.54 3.25 1.42
CA ALA A 64 -2.75 3.02 0.64
C ALA A 64 -3.39 1.68 1.00
N GLY A 65 -4.70 1.63 0.92
CA GLY A 65 -5.43 0.37 1.11
C GLY A 65 -5.28 -0.51 -0.11
N ASP A 66 -4.88 -1.75 0.12
CA ASP A 66 -4.68 -2.73 -0.92
C ASP A 66 -5.63 -3.89 -0.76
N HIS A 67 -6.03 -4.47 -1.89
CA HIS A 67 -6.86 -5.66 -1.93
C HIS A 67 -5.94 -6.85 -2.14
N SER A 68 -5.78 -7.72 -1.14
CA SER A 68 -4.97 -8.92 -1.29
C SER A 68 -5.49 -9.76 -2.46
N HIS A 69 -6.82 -9.74 -2.65
CA HIS A 69 -7.45 -10.23 -3.87
C HIS A 69 -7.68 -9.02 -4.78
N ALA A 70 -6.89 -8.87 -5.84
CA ALA A 70 -6.92 -7.69 -6.68
C ALA A 70 -8.32 -7.43 -7.25
N ARG A 71 -8.70 -6.15 -7.36
CA ARG A 71 -10.03 -5.77 -7.86
C ARG A 71 -10.29 -6.30 -9.28
N ALA A 72 -9.24 -6.35 -10.10
CA ALA A 72 -9.34 -6.90 -11.46
C ALA A 72 -9.79 -8.38 -11.45
N ASN A 73 -9.57 -9.09 -10.34
CA ASN A 73 -9.94 -10.48 -10.16
C ASN A 73 -11.16 -10.64 -9.23
N GLY A 74 -11.95 -9.57 -9.09
CA GLY A 74 -13.17 -9.60 -8.29
C GLY A 74 -13.03 -9.18 -6.84
N GLY A 75 -11.85 -8.74 -6.42
CA GLY A 75 -11.65 -8.27 -5.05
C GLY A 75 -12.34 -6.92 -4.81
N THR A 76 -13.14 -6.84 -3.74
CA THR A 76 -13.89 -5.63 -3.41
C THR A 76 -13.54 -5.04 -2.04
N HIS A 77 -12.66 -5.70 -1.29
CA HIS A 77 -12.37 -5.34 0.09
C HIS A 77 -10.89 -5.03 0.27
N ALA A 78 -10.59 -3.83 0.76
CA ALA A 78 -9.23 -3.47 1.15
C ALA A 78 -8.93 -4.12 2.50
N ASP A 79 -7.95 -5.01 2.54
CA ASP A 79 -7.66 -5.82 3.72
C ASP A 79 -6.24 -5.64 4.26
N ARG A 80 -5.43 -4.80 3.62
CA ARG A 80 -4.08 -4.50 4.09
C ARG A 80 -3.63 -3.14 3.59
N LEU A 81 -2.54 -2.62 4.19
CA LEU A 81 -1.90 -1.38 3.73
C LEU A 81 -0.63 -1.71 2.97
N LEU A 82 -0.33 -0.92 1.95
CA LEU A 82 0.96 -0.88 1.26
C LEU A 82 1.42 0.57 1.20
N HIS A 83 2.71 0.80 0.91
CA HIS A 83 3.13 2.15 0.51
C HIS A 83 2.33 2.56 -0.72
N GLY A 84 1.96 3.83 -0.83
CA GLY A 84 1.17 4.31 -1.96
C GLY A 84 1.80 4.02 -3.31
N THR A 85 3.11 4.24 -3.41
CA THR A 85 3.88 3.92 -4.62
C THR A 85 3.86 2.42 -4.93
N CYS A 86 3.98 1.59 -3.90
CA CYS A 86 3.96 0.14 -4.06
C CYS A 86 2.59 -0.34 -4.54
N ASN A 87 1.52 0.26 -4.03
CA ASN A 87 0.17 -0.08 -4.46
C ASN A 87 -0.02 0.22 -5.96
N LYS A 88 0.52 1.35 -6.42
CA LYS A 88 0.47 1.70 -7.83
C LYS A 88 1.31 0.74 -8.69
N GLN A 89 2.48 0.35 -8.21
CA GLN A 89 3.36 -0.59 -8.92
C GLN A 89 2.71 -1.97 -9.04
N ARG A 90 2.02 -2.41 -8.01
CA ARG A 90 1.32 -3.69 -8.04
C ARG A 90 0.25 -3.74 -9.13
N GLY A 91 -0.51 -2.67 -9.28
CA GLY A 91 -1.59 -2.58 -10.26
C GLY A 91 -2.63 -3.66 -10.04
N ASP A 92 -2.85 -4.51 -11.04
CA ASP A 92 -3.86 -5.56 -11.00
C ASP A 92 -3.39 -6.88 -10.36
N GLY A 93 -2.17 -6.92 -9.86
CA GLY A 93 -1.65 -8.09 -9.17
C GLY A 93 -0.99 -9.13 -10.06
N ARG A 94 -0.94 -8.91 -11.38
CA ARG A 94 -0.39 -9.92 -12.30
C ARG A 94 1.11 -10.16 -12.10
N ARG A 95 1.81 -9.24 -11.43
CA ARG A 95 3.24 -9.35 -11.15
C ARG A 95 3.55 -9.60 -9.67
N ASP A 96 2.58 -10.07 -8.92
CA ASP A 96 2.78 -10.32 -7.49
C ASP A 96 3.93 -11.28 -7.21
N HIS A 97 4.13 -12.27 -8.08
CA HIS A 97 5.22 -13.23 -7.96
C HIS A 97 6.59 -12.62 -8.23
N GLN A 98 6.64 -11.40 -8.76
CA GLN A 98 7.87 -10.66 -9.05
C GLN A 98 8.04 -9.45 -8.13
N ARG A 99 7.26 -9.35 -7.06
CA ARG A 99 7.33 -8.19 -6.17
C ARG A 99 8.73 -8.07 -5.56
N PRO A 100 9.23 -6.83 -5.36
CA PRO A 100 10.59 -6.60 -4.86
C PRO A 100 10.90 -7.29 -3.53
N ALA A 101 9.92 -7.45 -2.64
CA ALA A 101 10.12 -8.12 -1.36
C ALA A 101 10.65 -9.54 -1.51
N LEU A 102 10.34 -10.22 -2.61
CA LEU A 102 10.80 -11.59 -2.85
C LEU A 102 12.27 -11.67 -3.26
N THR A 103 12.83 -10.56 -3.78
CA THR A 103 14.22 -10.51 -4.22
C THR A 103 15.14 -9.85 -3.20
N GLN A 104 14.58 -9.26 -2.17
CA GLN A 104 15.32 -8.66 -1.07
C GLN A 104 15.53 -9.68 0.03
N THR A 105 16.08 -10.81 -0.32
CA THR A 105 16.46 -11.75 0.72
C THR A 105 17.64 -11.18 1.44
N GLN A 106 17.64 -11.28 2.59
CA GLN A 106 18.56 -10.64 3.33
C GLN A 106 19.79 -11.37 3.63
N PRO A 107 19.99 -11.35 3.48
CA PRO A 107 20.75 -11.59 3.76
C PRO A 107 21.22 -11.62 4.68
N THR A 108 20.59 -11.56 4.35
CA THR A 108 20.78 -11.52 5.07
C THR A 108 20.98 -11.88 5.82
N HIS A 109 21.02 -11.88 5.59
CA HIS A 109 21.04 -11.92 6.25
C HIS A 109 21.22 -12.40 6.64
N LEU A 110 21.58 -12.51 6.43
CA LEU A 110 21.69 -12.65 6.94
C LEU A 110 21.92 -12.94 7.39
N ALA A 111 22.24 -12.99 7.24
CA ALA A 111 22.37 -12.91 7.82
C ALA A 111 22.58 -13.16 8.37
N ILE A 112 22.93 -13.24 8.31
CA ILE A 112 22.99 -13.26 9.00
C ILE A 112 23.04 -13.46 9.66
N GLY A 113 23.27 -13.71 9.62
CA GLY A 113 23.24 -13.55 10.31
C GLY A 113 23.09 -13.92 10.69
N CYS A 114 23.47 -14.06 10.72
CA CYS A 114 23.21 -14.12 11.18
C CYS A 114 22.90 -14.57 11.29
N TRP A 115 23.09 -14.74 11.20
CA TRP A 115 22.71 -14.91 11.32
C TRP A 115 22.82 -15.35 11.34
N PRO A 116 23.08 -15.50 11.40
CA PRO A 116 23.03 -15.59 11.42
C PRO A 116 23.07 -15.72 11.65
#